data_59bb5215139875f22e1de11df89abc66
#
_entry.id   59bb5215139875f22e1de11df89abc66
#
_cell.length_a   1.000
_cell.length_b   1.000
_cell.length_c   1.000
_cell.angle_alpha   90.00
_cell.angle_beta   90.00
_cell.angle_gamma   90.00
#
_symmetry.space_group_name_H-M   'P 1'
#
loop_
_entity.id
_entity.type
_entity.pdbx_description
1 polymer ?
#
loop_
_entity_poly.entity_id
_entity_poly.type
_entity_poly.pdbx_seq_one_letter_code
_entity_poly.pdbx_strand_id
1 'polypeptide(L)'
;MNETTDFGLLNSQTDERYGERPYGHFGTIAKNGCGMIALYNIERAADETIRFEPFYAARKQIKTNFFGLLGTRPSSIVKNLREKGFEVQKIRLKKAEHAERYDGVIVLAWYFFGAHYIAGIANSEGTYTFYNQFRRPTPMQLSAFLQSLKNTKQHPIRVWGVRFPQKAN
;
A
#
# COMPACT_ATOMS: atom_id res chain seq x y z
N MET A 1 15.89 25.51 8.80
CA MET A 1 15.92 24.20 8.10
C MET A 1 14.79 23.37 8.72
N ASN A 2 13.70 23.10 7.99
CA ASN A 2 12.65 22.23 8.50
C ASN A 2 13.20 20.79 8.48
N GLU A 3 13.44 20.22 9.66
CA GLU A 3 13.68 18.80 9.76
C GLU A 3 12.50 18.05 9.15
N THR A 4 12.73 17.41 8.01
CA THR A 4 11.73 16.56 7.38
C THR A 4 11.56 15.34 8.29
N THR A 5 10.49 15.30 9.05
CA THR A 5 10.17 14.20 9.97
C THR A 5 10.14 12.89 9.19
N ASP A 6 11.02 11.94 9.54
CA ASP A 6 11.00 10.60 8.96
C ASP A 6 9.91 9.77 9.66
N PHE A 7 8.84 9.47 8.96
CA PHE A 7 7.74 8.67 9.51
C PHE A 7 7.98 7.15 9.45
N GLY A 8 9.07 6.69 8.82
CA GLY A 8 9.25 5.26 8.55
C GLY A 8 8.12 4.67 7.67
N LEU A 9 7.79 3.41 7.88
CA LEU A 9 6.61 2.79 7.23
C LEU A 9 5.32 3.21 7.93
N LEU A 10 4.30 3.57 7.15
CA LEU A 10 3.05 4.15 7.65
C LEU A 10 2.01 3.06 7.95
N ASN A 11 1.51 3.01 9.17
CA ASN A 11 0.52 2.00 9.57
C ASN A 11 -0.93 2.49 9.56
N SER A 12 -1.20 3.77 9.42
CA SER A 12 -2.57 4.29 9.39
C SER A 12 -2.71 5.48 8.47
N GLN A 13 -3.72 5.46 7.60
CA GLN A 13 -4.07 6.65 6.81
C GLN A 13 -4.74 7.75 7.64
N THR A 14 -5.23 7.43 8.84
CA THR A 14 -5.90 8.38 9.74
C THR A 14 -4.96 8.99 10.78
N ASP A 15 -3.65 8.78 10.64
CA ASP A 15 -2.64 9.38 11.51
C ASP A 15 -2.71 10.91 11.42
N GLU A 16 -2.87 11.60 12.55
CA GLU A 16 -3.06 13.04 12.64
C GLU A 16 -1.92 13.86 12.03
N ARG A 17 -0.71 13.29 11.97
CA ARG A 17 0.47 13.96 11.39
C ARG A 17 0.34 14.24 9.89
N TYR A 18 -0.46 13.44 9.17
CA TYR A 18 -0.63 13.58 7.71
C TYR A 18 -2.05 13.28 7.20
N GLY A 19 -2.93 12.74 8.03
CA GLY A 19 -4.27 12.28 7.63
C GLY A 19 -5.15 13.38 7.04
N GLU A 20 -5.06 14.60 7.57
CA GLU A 20 -5.86 15.74 7.11
C GLU A 20 -5.33 16.41 5.83
N ARG A 21 -4.20 15.95 5.28
CA ARG A 21 -3.65 16.52 4.05
C ARG A 21 -4.55 16.24 2.84
N PRO A 22 -4.69 17.20 1.93
CA PRO A 22 -5.51 17.02 0.73
C PRO A 22 -5.05 15.83 -0.12
N TYR A 23 -6.00 15.03 -0.60
CA TYR A 23 -5.73 13.92 -1.50
C TYR A 23 -6.84 13.73 -2.52
N GLY A 24 -6.46 13.76 -3.81
CA GLY A 24 -7.41 13.84 -4.91
C GLY A 24 -8.08 15.22 -4.96
N HIS A 25 -9.23 15.31 -5.65
CA HIS A 25 -9.92 16.61 -5.80
C HIS A 25 -10.70 17.05 -4.56
N PHE A 26 -11.29 16.12 -3.81
CA PHE A 26 -12.26 16.41 -2.75
C PHE A 26 -12.04 15.59 -1.47
N GLY A 27 -10.85 15.06 -1.25
CA GLY A 27 -10.59 14.20 -0.10
C GLY A 27 -9.36 14.57 0.68
N THR A 28 -9.14 13.78 1.73
CA THR A 28 -7.91 13.80 2.52
C THR A 28 -7.27 12.40 2.50
N ILE A 29 -6.03 12.31 2.96
CA ILE A 29 -5.36 11.02 3.13
C ILE A 29 -6.19 10.12 4.06
N ALA A 30 -6.72 10.66 5.16
CA ALA A 30 -7.55 9.91 6.10
C ALA A 30 -8.79 9.27 5.44
N LYS A 31 -9.41 9.97 4.50
CA LYS A 31 -10.63 9.48 3.82
C LYS A 31 -10.33 8.56 2.66
N ASN A 32 -9.35 8.91 1.81
CA ASN A 32 -9.18 8.31 0.48
C ASN A 32 -7.75 7.85 0.19
N GLY A 33 -6.82 8.01 1.14
CA GLY A 33 -5.38 7.87 0.93
C GLY A 33 -4.81 6.46 1.06
N CYS A 34 -5.62 5.41 1.29
CA CYS A 34 -5.11 4.05 1.49
C CYS A 34 -4.17 3.58 0.37
N GLY A 35 -4.49 3.92 -0.89
CA GLY A 35 -3.64 3.60 -2.04
C GLY A 35 -2.31 4.37 -2.04
N MET A 36 -2.31 5.63 -1.59
CA MET A 36 -1.09 6.42 -1.42
C MET A 36 -0.19 5.82 -0.32
N ILE A 37 -0.78 5.45 0.83
CA ILE A 37 -0.06 4.81 1.93
C ILE A 37 0.55 3.48 1.47
N ALA A 38 -0.20 2.68 0.73
CA ALA A 38 0.30 1.41 0.20
C ALA A 38 1.49 1.62 -0.76
N LEU A 39 1.40 2.59 -1.68
CA LEU A 39 2.51 2.95 -2.58
C LEU A 39 3.74 3.42 -1.80
N TYR A 40 3.54 4.34 -0.84
CA TYR A 40 4.63 4.85 -0.03
C TYR A 40 5.36 3.72 0.69
N ASN A 41 4.63 2.81 1.33
CA ASN A 41 5.24 1.71 2.07
C ASN A 41 6.05 0.76 1.18
N ILE A 42 5.55 0.45 -0.01
CA ILE A 42 6.29 -0.38 -0.99
C ILE A 42 7.58 0.34 -1.43
N GLU A 43 7.49 1.61 -1.81
CA GLU A 43 8.66 2.37 -2.27
C GLU A 43 9.67 2.59 -1.13
N ARG A 44 9.20 2.94 0.07
CA ARG A 44 10.03 3.12 1.26
C ARG A 44 10.74 1.84 1.70
N ALA A 45 10.09 0.68 1.57
CA ALA A 45 10.71 -0.60 1.86
C ALA A 45 11.82 -0.97 0.86
N ALA A 46 11.68 -0.56 -0.41
CA ALA A 46 12.71 -0.77 -1.42
C ALA A 46 13.88 0.22 -1.28
N ASP A 47 13.60 1.44 -0.83
CA ASP A 47 14.59 2.50 -0.65
C ASP A 47 14.29 3.33 0.61
N GLU A 48 15.07 3.07 1.65
CA GLU A 48 14.96 3.74 2.94
C GLU A 48 15.26 5.25 2.91
N THR A 49 15.76 5.80 1.82
CA THR A 49 15.99 7.24 1.66
C THR A 49 14.73 8.01 1.30
N ILE A 50 13.68 7.31 0.82
CA ILE A 50 12.41 7.95 0.45
C ILE A 50 11.74 8.55 1.68
N ARG A 51 11.45 9.85 1.63
CA ARG A 51 10.75 10.59 2.68
C ARG A 51 9.31 10.88 2.28
N PHE A 52 8.42 10.93 3.27
CA PHE A 52 6.99 11.11 2.99
C PHE A 52 6.66 12.43 2.31
N GLU A 53 7.28 13.53 2.73
CA GLU A 53 6.97 14.86 2.18
C GLU A 53 7.21 14.96 0.66
N PRO A 54 8.41 14.66 0.12
CA PRO A 54 8.64 14.68 -1.32
C PRO A 54 7.79 13.64 -2.05
N PHE A 55 7.58 12.47 -1.45
CA PHE A 55 6.69 11.44 -2.01
C PHE A 55 5.27 11.96 -2.17
N TYR A 56 4.69 12.53 -1.11
CA TYR A 56 3.35 13.11 -1.10
C TYR A 56 3.24 14.26 -2.12
N ALA A 57 4.19 15.19 -2.13
CA ALA A 57 4.18 16.32 -3.06
C ALA A 57 4.09 15.88 -4.53
N ALA A 58 4.82 14.80 -4.87
CA ALA A 58 4.82 14.23 -6.22
C ALA A 58 3.52 13.46 -6.57
N ARG A 59 2.74 13.01 -5.59
CA ARG A 59 1.63 12.07 -5.81
C ARG A 59 0.27 12.49 -5.27
N LYS A 60 0.16 13.64 -4.63
CA LYS A 60 -1.12 14.15 -4.10
C LYS A 60 -2.24 14.25 -5.14
N GLN A 61 -1.86 14.27 -6.43
CA GLN A 61 -2.80 14.31 -7.56
C GLN A 61 -2.84 13.00 -8.36
N ILE A 62 -2.39 11.88 -7.79
CA ILE A 62 -2.53 10.57 -8.44
C ILE A 62 -4.00 10.33 -8.82
N LYS A 63 -4.23 9.71 -9.99
CA LYS A 63 -5.60 9.48 -10.47
C LYS A 63 -6.41 8.66 -9.49
N THR A 64 -7.48 9.28 -9.01
CA THR A 64 -8.48 8.68 -8.12
C THR A 64 -9.74 8.30 -8.89
N ASN A 65 -10.59 7.44 -8.30
CA ASN A 65 -11.89 7.12 -8.84
C ASN A 65 -12.92 8.18 -8.45
N PHE A 66 -13.89 8.47 -9.32
CA PHE A 66 -15.00 9.40 -9.07
C PHE A 66 -14.54 10.70 -8.39
N PHE A 67 -13.62 11.43 -9.06
CA PHE A 67 -13.08 12.71 -8.57
C PHE A 67 -12.48 12.68 -7.15
N GLY A 68 -12.06 11.49 -6.68
CA GLY A 68 -11.45 11.32 -5.35
C GLY A 68 -12.35 10.69 -4.29
N LEU A 69 -13.64 10.51 -4.56
CA LEU A 69 -14.57 9.93 -3.59
C LEU A 69 -14.32 8.45 -3.29
N LEU A 70 -13.78 7.70 -4.26
CA LEU A 70 -13.55 6.24 -4.12
C LEU A 70 -12.07 5.84 -4.04
N GLY A 71 -11.21 6.77 -3.63
CA GLY A 71 -9.77 6.51 -3.46
C GLY A 71 -9.00 6.29 -4.76
N THR A 72 -7.81 5.72 -4.66
CA THR A 72 -6.85 5.57 -5.77
C THR A 72 -7.30 4.52 -6.78
N ARG A 73 -7.15 4.80 -8.07
CA ARG A 73 -7.41 3.81 -9.13
C ARG A 73 -6.38 2.67 -9.09
N PRO A 74 -6.81 1.39 -9.18
CA PRO A 74 -5.89 0.25 -9.20
C PRO A 74 -4.83 0.33 -10.31
N SER A 75 -5.23 0.80 -11.51
CA SER A 75 -4.31 0.99 -12.64
C SER A 75 -3.25 2.06 -12.36
N SER A 76 -3.57 3.08 -11.58
CA SER A 76 -2.61 4.13 -11.20
C SER A 76 -1.55 3.61 -10.25
N ILE A 77 -1.89 2.72 -9.32
CA ILE A 77 -0.94 2.07 -8.42
C ILE A 77 0.06 1.25 -9.23
N VAL A 78 -0.44 0.35 -10.07
CA VAL A 78 0.42 -0.52 -10.90
C VAL A 78 1.30 0.30 -11.85
N LYS A 79 0.73 1.34 -12.48
CA LYS A 79 1.48 2.22 -13.38
C LYS A 79 2.62 2.93 -12.63
N ASN A 80 2.34 3.55 -11.50
CA ASN A 80 3.35 4.28 -10.72
C ASN A 80 4.52 3.38 -10.28
N LEU A 81 4.23 2.16 -9.83
CA LEU A 81 5.28 1.21 -9.45
C LEU A 81 6.14 0.81 -10.67
N ARG A 82 5.50 0.46 -11.79
CA ARG A 82 6.23 0.07 -13.01
C ARG A 82 7.11 1.18 -13.58
N GLU A 83 6.64 2.42 -13.57
CA GLU A 83 7.42 3.59 -14.00
C GLU A 83 8.67 3.83 -13.14
N LYS A 84 8.71 3.24 -11.95
CA LYS A 84 9.86 3.27 -11.03
C LYS A 84 10.70 1.99 -11.05
N GLY A 85 10.47 1.11 -12.02
CA GLY A 85 11.26 -0.11 -12.20
C GLY A 85 10.83 -1.29 -11.32
N PHE A 86 9.71 -1.20 -10.60
CA PHE A 86 9.16 -2.35 -9.88
C PHE A 86 8.52 -3.34 -10.85
N GLU A 87 8.78 -4.63 -10.68
CA GLU A 87 7.98 -5.66 -11.32
C GLU A 87 6.68 -5.87 -10.55
N VAL A 88 5.54 -5.74 -11.22
CA VAL A 88 4.22 -5.92 -10.61
C VAL A 88 3.45 -6.98 -11.33
N GLN A 89 3.09 -8.05 -10.63
CA GLN A 89 2.30 -9.17 -11.13
C GLN A 89 1.01 -9.34 -10.34
N LYS A 90 -0.09 -9.65 -11.06
CA LYS A 90 -1.35 -10.01 -10.41
C LYS A 90 -1.29 -11.45 -9.90
N ILE A 91 -1.51 -11.65 -8.61
CA ILE A 91 -1.58 -12.97 -7.99
C ILE A 91 -3.05 -13.44 -8.01
N ARG A 92 -3.27 -14.67 -8.45
CA ARG A 92 -4.60 -15.31 -8.31
C ARG A 92 -4.84 -15.64 -6.83
N LEU A 93 -5.98 -15.23 -6.29
CA LEU A 93 -6.31 -15.43 -4.87
C LEU A 93 -6.20 -16.90 -4.42
N LYS A 94 -6.50 -17.85 -5.33
CA LYS A 94 -6.36 -19.30 -5.07
C LYS A 94 -4.90 -19.78 -5.03
N LYS A 95 -3.93 -18.95 -5.40
CA LYS A 95 -2.49 -19.24 -5.43
C LYS A 95 -1.71 -18.26 -4.56
N ALA A 96 -2.32 -17.81 -3.46
CA ALA A 96 -1.73 -16.83 -2.56
C ALA A 96 -0.43 -17.33 -1.89
N GLU A 97 -0.28 -18.65 -1.75
CA GLU A 97 0.94 -19.28 -1.25
C GLU A 97 2.19 -19.01 -2.12
N HIS A 98 2.02 -18.65 -3.38
CA HIS A 98 3.13 -18.29 -4.27
C HIS A 98 3.65 -16.86 -4.08
N ALA A 99 3.04 -16.07 -3.20
CA ALA A 99 3.44 -14.69 -2.93
C ALA A 99 4.77 -14.58 -2.17
N GLU A 100 5.26 -15.68 -1.60
CA GLU A 100 6.58 -15.76 -0.93
C GLU A 100 7.76 -15.37 -1.84
N ARG A 101 7.52 -15.32 -3.16
CA ARG A 101 8.51 -14.92 -4.16
C ARG A 101 8.62 -13.41 -4.38
N TYR A 102 7.81 -12.60 -3.72
CA TYR A 102 7.75 -11.16 -3.89
C TYR A 102 8.31 -10.44 -2.67
N ASP A 103 8.96 -9.29 -2.90
CA ASP A 103 9.50 -8.44 -1.84
C ASP A 103 8.40 -7.67 -1.11
N GLY A 104 7.28 -7.47 -1.79
CA GLY A 104 6.09 -6.88 -1.21
C GLY A 104 4.81 -7.36 -1.90
N VAL A 105 3.69 -7.12 -1.27
CA VAL A 105 2.36 -7.36 -1.83
C VAL A 105 1.46 -6.16 -1.59
N ILE A 106 0.54 -5.91 -2.54
CA ILE A 106 -0.56 -4.96 -2.35
C ILE A 106 -1.86 -5.74 -2.43
N VAL A 107 -2.66 -5.65 -1.39
CA VAL A 107 -3.98 -6.25 -1.32
C VAL A 107 -5.04 -5.16 -1.45
N LEU A 108 -5.97 -5.34 -2.38
CA LEU A 108 -7.19 -4.54 -2.49
C LEU A 108 -8.34 -5.38 -1.96
N ALA A 109 -8.96 -4.93 -0.88
CA ALA A 109 -10.11 -5.56 -0.28
C ALA A 109 -11.34 -4.66 -0.37
N TRP A 110 -12.51 -5.26 -0.56
CA TRP A 110 -13.79 -4.59 -0.49
C TRP A 110 -14.40 -4.75 0.91
N TYR A 111 -14.97 -3.70 1.44
CA TYR A 111 -15.76 -3.71 2.66
C TYR A 111 -17.04 -2.89 2.45
N PHE A 112 -17.96 -2.91 3.40
CA PHE A 112 -19.32 -2.39 3.25
C PHE A 112 -19.42 -0.96 2.67
N PHE A 113 -18.44 -0.11 2.94
CA PHE A 113 -18.44 1.29 2.49
C PHE A 113 -17.39 1.62 1.42
N GLY A 114 -16.71 0.65 0.85
CA GLY A 114 -15.71 0.93 -0.19
C GLY A 114 -14.61 -0.10 -0.33
N ALA A 115 -13.50 0.32 -0.93
CA ALA A 115 -12.33 -0.51 -1.13
C ALA A 115 -11.14 0.04 -0.34
N HIS A 116 -10.31 -0.86 0.17
CA HIS A 116 -9.15 -0.53 0.98
C HIS A 116 -7.89 -1.19 0.43
N TYR A 117 -6.80 -0.41 0.35
CA TYR A 117 -5.49 -0.89 -0.03
C TYR A 117 -4.62 -1.13 1.20
N ILE A 118 -3.98 -2.28 1.22
CA ILE A 118 -3.10 -2.73 2.29
C ILE A 118 -1.79 -3.14 1.66
N ALA A 119 -0.67 -2.64 2.20
CA ALA A 119 0.66 -3.08 1.80
C ALA A 119 1.18 -4.15 2.75
N GLY A 120 1.73 -5.23 2.22
CA GLY A 120 2.51 -6.21 2.95
C GLY A 120 3.96 -6.16 2.49
N ILE A 121 4.89 -6.05 3.42
CA ILE A 121 6.34 -6.06 3.16
C ILE A 121 6.90 -7.39 3.63
N ALA A 122 7.65 -8.06 2.74
CA ALA A 122 8.21 -9.38 3.03
C ALA A 122 9.24 -9.33 4.18
N ASN A 123 9.22 -10.35 5.00
CA ASN A 123 10.21 -10.62 6.03
C ASN A 123 11.11 -11.79 5.59
N SER A 124 12.26 -11.94 6.25
CA SER A 124 13.21 -13.03 6.00
C SER A 124 12.64 -14.44 6.16
N GLU A 125 11.54 -14.59 6.91
CA GLU A 125 10.90 -15.88 7.23
C GLU A 125 9.78 -16.28 6.25
N GLY A 126 9.65 -15.63 5.08
CA GLY A 126 8.58 -15.92 4.12
C GLY A 126 7.19 -15.41 4.54
N THR A 127 7.14 -14.56 5.57
CA THR A 127 5.93 -13.86 5.99
C THR A 127 5.93 -12.41 5.51
N TYR A 128 4.79 -11.74 5.64
CA TYR A 128 4.64 -10.31 5.34
C TYR A 128 4.18 -9.57 6.57
N THR A 129 4.75 -8.40 6.82
CA THR A 129 4.18 -7.43 7.77
C THR A 129 3.21 -6.53 7.02
N PHE A 130 1.92 -6.55 7.42
CA PHE A 130 0.85 -5.79 6.79
C PHE A 130 0.62 -4.45 7.48
N TYR A 131 0.56 -3.38 6.68
CA TYR A 131 0.41 -1.99 7.10
C TYR A 131 -0.94 -1.42 6.65
N ASN A 132 -1.46 -0.47 7.42
CA ASN A 132 -2.75 0.20 7.18
C ASN A 132 -3.96 -0.74 7.31
N GLN A 133 -3.88 -1.77 8.15
CA GLN A 133 -4.97 -2.72 8.39
C GLN A 133 -5.18 -3.01 9.89
N PHE A 134 -4.12 -3.23 10.63
CA PHE A 134 -4.17 -3.57 12.04
C PHE A 134 -3.68 -2.42 12.91
N ARG A 135 -4.10 -2.39 14.17
CA ARG A 135 -3.60 -1.40 15.13
C ARG A 135 -2.07 -1.47 15.27
N ARG A 136 -1.51 -2.68 15.19
CA ARG A 136 -0.04 -2.91 15.15
C ARG A 136 0.27 -3.83 13.99
N PRO A 137 1.29 -3.51 13.17
CA PRO A 137 1.75 -4.41 12.12
C PRO A 137 2.17 -5.75 12.72
N THR A 138 1.66 -6.85 12.18
CA THR A 138 1.95 -8.20 12.67
C THR A 138 2.40 -9.07 11.50
N PRO A 139 3.52 -9.78 11.60
CA PRO A 139 3.97 -10.72 10.58
C PRO A 139 3.01 -11.89 10.45
N MET A 140 2.63 -12.22 9.21
CA MET A 140 1.84 -13.41 8.90
C MET A 140 1.99 -13.82 7.43
N GLN A 141 1.65 -15.06 7.12
CA GLN A 141 1.59 -15.51 5.73
C GLN A 141 0.45 -14.82 4.97
N LEU A 142 0.63 -14.59 3.68
CA LEU A 142 -0.41 -13.96 2.86
C LEU A 142 -1.74 -14.71 2.89
N SER A 143 -1.72 -16.05 2.85
CA SER A 143 -2.93 -16.87 2.94
C SER A 143 -3.69 -16.66 4.25
N ALA A 144 -2.98 -16.64 5.38
CA ALA A 144 -3.55 -16.35 6.70
C ALA A 144 -4.12 -14.92 6.76
N PHE A 145 -3.41 -13.94 6.19
CA PHE A 145 -3.90 -12.57 6.09
C PHE A 145 -5.20 -12.47 5.28
N LEU A 146 -5.24 -13.08 4.09
CA LEU A 146 -6.45 -13.08 3.26
C LEU A 146 -7.65 -13.74 3.95
N GLN A 147 -7.39 -14.80 4.74
CA GLN A 147 -8.44 -15.42 5.55
C GLN A 147 -8.90 -14.51 6.70
N SER A 148 -7.99 -13.79 7.35
CA SER A 148 -8.34 -12.83 8.42
C SER A 148 -9.23 -11.69 7.90
N LEU A 149 -9.00 -11.21 6.68
CA LEU A 149 -9.87 -10.21 6.04
C LEU A 149 -11.31 -10.72 5.91
N LYS A 150 -11.49 -11.96 5.45
CA LYS A 150 -12.83 -12.57 5.32
C LYS A 150 -13.55 -12.66 6.68
N ASN A 151 -12.82 -13.01 7.73
CA ASN A 151 -13.36 -13.10 9.09
C ASN A 151 -13.85 -11.74 9.61
N THR A 152 -13.29 -10.64 9.10
CA THR A 152 -13.69 -9.25 9.41
C THR A 152 -14.64 -8.65 8.39
N LYS A 153 -15.31 -9.48 7.56
CA LYS A 153 -16.23 -9.06 6.49
C LYS A 153 -15.59 -8.16 5.42
N GLN A 154 -14.29 -8.28 5.24
CA GLN A 154 -13.55 -7.67 4.15
C GLN A 154 -13.27 -8.73 3.09
N HIS A 155 -13.57 -8.42 1.83
CA HIS A 155 -13.43 -9.37 0.74
C HIS A 155 -12.23 -9.00 -0.13
N PRO A 156 -11.14 -9.80 -0.13
CA PRO A 156 -10.03 -9.57 -1.05
C PRO A 156 -10.51 -9.65 -2.50
N ILE A 157 -10.27 -8.60 -3.29
CA ILE A 157 -10.67 -8.53 -4.71
C ILE A 157 -9.47 -8.75 -5.62
N ARG A 158 -8.32 -8.18 -5.24
CA ARG A 158 -7.07 -8.26 -6.02
C ARG A 158 -5.88 -8.30 -5.10
N VAL A 159 -4.88 -9.06 -5.53
CA VAL A 159 -3.55 -9.07 -4.93
C VAL A 159 -2.53 -8.86 -6.04
N TRP A 160 -1.56 -8.00 -5.80
CA TRP A 160 -0.39 -7.82 -6.64
C TRP A 160 0.85 -8.18 -5.84
N GLY A 161 1.69 -9.04 -6.40
CA GLY A 161 3.06 -9.24 -5.96
C GLY A 161 3.95 -8.17 -6.57
N VAL A 162 4.88 -7.65 -5.79
CA VAL A 162 5.80 -6.59 -6.16
C VAL A 162 7.22 -7.05 -5.89
N ARG A 163 8.08 -7.03 -6.92
CA ARG A 163 9.53 -7.19 -6.77
C ARG A 163 10.18 -5.83 -6.85
N PHE A 164 11.12 -5.60 -5.95
CA PHE A 164 11.83 -4.33 -5.89
C PHE A 164 12.85 -4.23 -7.02
N PRO A 165 13.13 -3.01 -7.49
CA PRO A 165 14.21 -2.79 -8.45
C PRO A 165 15.53 -3.31 -7.89
N GLN A 166 16.31 -4.01 -8.69
CA GLN A 166 17.68 -4.35 -8.31
C GLN A 166 18.48 -3.04 -8.19
N LYS A 167 19.12 -2.82 -7.04
CA LYS A 167 20.04 -1.70 -6.91
C LYS A 167 21.16 -1.93 -7.92
N ALA A 168 21.35 -0.98 -8.83
CA ALA A 168 22.53 -0.99 -9.68
C ALA A 168 23.76 -0.91 -8.75
N ASN A 169 24.62 -1.93 -8.85
CA ASN A 169 25.90 -1.95 -8.16
C ASN A 169 26.82 -0.87 -8.69
#